data_0dc50c18e4cbc5410e30ddf18e6fb0b4
#
_entry.id   0dc50c18e4cbc5410e30ddf18e6fb0b4
#
_cell.length_a   1.000
_cell.length_b   1.000
_cell.length_c   1.000
_cell.angle_alpha   90.00
_cell.angle_beta   90.00
_cell.angle_gamma   90.00
#
_symmetry.space_group_name_H-M   'P 1'
#
loop_
_entity.id
_entity.type
_entity.pdbx_description
1 polymer ?
#
loop_
_entity_poly.entity_id
_entity_poly.type
_entity_poly.pdbx_seq_one_letter_code
_entity_poly.pdbx_strand_id
1 'polypeptide(L)'
;MVADNEPLIVDNTQEQRYELWVGEVRAGVIEYDTEPGVVVLIHTEIDPPFEGRGLATKLIAGAMEDIRARSLKVVPICPVVRAYLRRHPEDRDLVVRPSAAQ
;
A
#
# COMPACT_ATOMS: atom_id res chain seq x y z
N MET A 1 27.84 -3.00 -4.33
CA MET A 1 27.11 -4.16 -3.81
C MET A 1 25.72 -3.75 -3.40
N VAL A 2 24.74 -4.45 -3.86
CA VAL A 2 23.35 -4.14 -3.56
C VAL A 2 23.01 -4.66 -2.17
N ALA A 3 22.21 -3.91 -1.45
CA ALA A 3 21.69 -4.36 -0.16
C ALA A 3 20.55 -5.32 -0.42
N ASP A 4 20.82 -6.62 -0.38
CA ASP A 4 19.86 -7.64 -0.77
C ASP A 4 18.62 -7.66 0.12
N ASN A 5 18.72 -7.08 1.32
CA ASN A 5 17.61 -7.10 2.26
C ASN A 5 16.72 -5.87 2.19
N GLU A 6 17.05 -4.98 1.26
CA GLU A 6 16.25 -3.77 1.13
C GLU A 6 14.90 -4.12 0.53
N PRO A 7 13.79 -3.73 1.21
CA PRO A 7 12.47 -4.04 0.66
C PRO A 7 12.23 -3.31 -0.65
N LEU A 8 11.60 -4.00 -1.59
CA LEU A 8 11.22 -3.44 -2.87
C LEU A 8 9.71 -3.51 -2.98
N ILE A 9 9.08 -2.39 -3.31
CA ILE A 9 7.63 -2.34 -3.46
C ILE A 9 7.30 -2.23 -4.94
N VAL A 10 6.42 -3.11 -5.40
CA VAL A 10 6.05 -3.26 -6.80
C VAL A 10 4.53 -3.22 -6.91
N ASP A 11 4.04 -2.51 -7.92
CA ASP A 11 2.61 -2.53 -8.23
C ASP A 11 2.35 -3.65 -9.24
N ASN A 12 1.77 -4.75 -8.78
CA ASN A 12 1.38 -5.85 -9.64
C ASN A 12 -0.03 -5.59 -10.15
N THR A 13 -0.12 -4.90 -11.28
CA THR A 13 -1.43 -4.47 -11.78
C THR A 13 -2.28 -5.63 -12.27
N GLN A 14 -1.67 -6.70 -12.75
CA GLN A 14 -2.43 -7.87 -13.18
C GLN A 14 -3.18 -8.51 -12.02
N GLU A 15 -2.55 -8.58 -10.86
CA GLU A 15 -3.15 -9.17 -9.68
C GLU A 15 -3.85 -8.14 -8.81
N GLN A 16 -3.76 -6.88 -9.20
CA GLN A 16 -4.36 -5.76 -8.46
C GLN A 16 -3.91 -5.74 -7.01
N ARG A 17 -2.58 -5.72 -6.83
CA ARG A 17 -2.02 -5.61 -5.49
C ARG A 17 -0.64 -4.99 -5.55
N TYR A 18 -0.30 -4.22 -4.52
CA TYR A 18 1.09 -3.84 -4.26
C TYR A 18 1.77 -4.99 -3.54
N GLU A 19 3.01 -5.25 -3.90
CA GLU A 19 3.77 -6.34 -3.31
C GLU A 19 5.05 -5.79 -2.70
N LEU A 20 5.42 -6.33 -1.54
CA LEU A 20 6.70 -6.01 -0.92
C LEU A 20 7.58 -7.25 -1.00
N TRP A 21 8.75 -7.08 -1.58
CA TRP A 21 9.71 -8.16 -1.77
C TRP A 21 10.95 -7.90 -0.94
N VAL A 22 11.44 -8.93 -0.27
CA VAL A 22 12.71 -8.91 0.43
C VAL A 22 13.58 -9.93 -0.31
N GLY A 23 14.53 -9.44 -1.12
CA GLY A 23 15.25 -10.32 -2.02
C GLY A 23 14.29 -10.99 -2.99
N GLU A 24 14.30 -12.30 -3.00
CA GLU A 24 13.47 -13.08 -3.92
C GLU A 24 12.19 -13.60 -3.27
N VAL A 25 11.89 -13.12 -2.07
CA VAL A 25 10.74 -13.60 -1.32
C VAL A 25 9.71 -12.48 -1.21
N ARG A 26 8.47 -12.79 -1.61
CA ARG A 26 7.39 -11.83 -1.42
C ARG A 26 6.95 -11.89 0.03
N ALA A 27 7.13 -10.78 0.73
CA ALA A 27 6.90 -10.72 2.16
C ALA A 27 5.54 -10.13 2.53
N GLY A 28 4.91 -9.41 1.61
CA GLY A 28 3.62 -8.81 1.94
C GLY A 28 2.91 -8.28 0.71
N VAL A 29 1.61 -8.00 0.87
CA VAL A 29 0.77 -7.45 -0.21
C VAL A 29 -0.24 -6.48 0.35
N ILE A 30 -0.68 -5.55 -0.51
CA ILE A 30 -1.91 -4.78 -0.30
C ILE A 30 -2.79 -5.03 -1.50
N GLU A 31 -3.94 -5.64 -1.28
CA GLU A 31 -4.91 -5.86 -2.35
C GLU A 31 -5.73 -4.60 -2.57
N TYR A 32 -6.02 -4.30 -3.83
CA TYR A 32 -6.74 -3.09 -4.15
C TYR A 32 -7.70 -3.29 -5.32
N ASP A 33 -8.68 -2.40 -5.41
CA ASP A 33 -9.50 -2.19 -6.60
C ASP A 33 -9.22 -0.81 -7.15
N THR A 34 -9.61 -0.58 -8.38
CA THR A 34 -9.45 0.73 -9.00
C THR A 34 -10.78 1.26 -9.49
N GLU A 35 -10.93 2.58 -9.39
CA GLU A 35 -12.00 3.35 -10.00
C GLU A 35 -11.34 4.52 -10.70
N PRO A 36 -12.04 5.24 -11.56
CA PRO A 36 -11.40 6.35 -12.26
C PRO A 36 -10.76 7.33 -11.27
N GLY A 37 -9.45 7.46 -11.36
CA GLY A 37 -8.69 8.38 -10.52
C GLY A 37 -8.47 7.93 -9.10
N VAL A 38 -8.89 6.71 -8.72
CA VAL A 38 -8.90 6.28 -7.32
C VAL A 38 -8.41 4.85 -7.19
N VAL A 39 -7.61 4.61 -6.16
CA VAL A 39 -7.20 3.28 -5.76
C VAL A 39 -7.88 2.96 -4.44
N VAL A 40 -8.61 1.85 -4.40
CA VAL A 40 -9.33 1.43 -3.19
C VAL A 40 -8.48 0.38 -2.51
N LEU A 41 -7.86 0.72 -1.38
CA LEU A 41 -6.98 -0.21 -0.65
C LEU A 41 -7.82 -1.05 0.29
N ILE A 42 -7.84 -2.37 0.05
CA ILE A 42 -8.83 -3.26 0.66
C ILE A 42 -8.25 -4.06 1.82
N HIS A 43 -7.07 -4.66 1.64
CA HIS A 43 -6.54 -5.60 2.60
C HIS A 43 -5.02 -5.60 2.54
N THR A 44 -4.37 -5.63 3.71
CA THR A 44 -2.93 -5.68 3.82
C THR A 44 -2.53 -6.93 4.59
N GLU A 45 -1.54 -7.64 4.09
CA GLU A 45 -1.08 -8.86 4.73
C GLU A 45 0.44 -8.93 4.65
N ILE A 46 1.07 -9.26 5.78
CA ILE A 46 2.51 -9.53 5.85
C ILE A 46 2.67 -10.99 6.22
N ASP A 47 3.51 -11.71 5.49
CA ASP A 47 3.75 -13.12 5.76
C ASP A 47 4.35 -13.29 7.15
N PRO A 48 3.95 -14.33 7.89
CA PRO A 48 4.36 -14.49 9.29
C PRO A 48 5.86 -14.39 9.55
N PRO A 49 6.74 -14.98 8.72
CA PRO A 49 8.18 -14.85 9.01
C PRO A 49 8.69 -13.43 8.98
N PHE A 50 7.93 -12.51 8.38
CA PHE A 50 8.36 -11.12 8.22
C PHE A 50 7.62 -10.17 9.15
N GLU A 51 6.73 -10.67 9.98
CA GLU A 51 6.00 -9.82 10.91
C GLU A 51 6.92 -9.24 11.96
N GLY A 52 6.54 -8.08 12.51
CA GLY A 52 7.30 -7.44 13.57
C GLY A 52 8.50 -6.65 13.11
N ARG A 53 8.64 -6.41 11.81
CA ARG A 53 9.79 -5.69 11.27
C ARG A 53 9.43 -4.33 10.69
N GLY A 54 8.18 -3.89 10.88
CA GLY A 54 7.75 -2.61 10.34
C GLY A 54 7.52 -2.62 8.84
N LEU A 55 7.37 -3.80 8.24
CA LEU A 55 7.26 -3.90 6.79
C LEU A 55 5.90 -3.45 6.27
N ALA A 56 4.83 -3.59 7.07
CA ALA A 56 3.53 -3.09 6.66
C ALA A 56 3.59 -1.58 6.45
N THR A 57 4.27 -0.87 7.34
CA THR A 57 4.42 0.58 7.20
C THR A 57 5.18 0.93 5.93
N LYS A 58 6.26 0.20 5.64
CA LYS A 58 7.04 0.45 4.43
C LYS A 58 6.23 0.16 3.17
N LEU A 59 5.46 -0.90 3.20
CA LEU A 59 4.62 -1.29 2.06
C LEU A 59 3.57 -0.21 1.79
N ILE A 60 2.89 0.26 2.83
CA ILE A 60 1.86 1.27 2.65
C ILE A 60 2.49 2.60 2.21
N ALA A 61 3.63 2.96 2.80
CA ALA A 61 4.31 4.19 2.40
C ALA A 61 4.69 4.16 0.93
N GLY A 62 5.20 3.01 0.45
CA GLY A 62 5.54 2.88 -0.96
C GLY A 62 4.33 2.94 -1.87
N ALA A 63 3.22 2.34 -1.44
CA ALA A 63 1.99 2.43 -2.22
C ALA A 63 1.49 3.88 -2.29
N MET A 64 1.53 4.60 -1.18
CA MET A 64 1.11 6.00 -1.17
C MET A 64 1.98 6.85 -2.07
N GLU A 65 3.29 6.59 -2.07
CA GLU A 65 4.21 7.32 -2.93
C GLU A 65 3.87 7.10 -4.40
N ASP A 66 3.59 5.86 -4.77
CA ASP A 66 3.22 5.55 -6.14
C ASP A 66 1.89 6.18 -6.53
N ILE A 67 0.90 6.12 -5.63
CA ILE A 67 -0.40 6.72 -5.87
C ILE A 67 -0.27 8.23 -6.07
N ARG A 68 0.55 8.88 -5.24
CA ARG A 68 0.80 10.31 -5.38
C ARG A 68 1.48 10.63 -6.70
N ALA A 69 2.48 9.85 -7.07
CA ALA A 69 3.23 10.08 -8.31
C ALA A 69 2.35 9.96 -9.53
N ARG A 70 1.30 9.15 -9.46
CA ARG A 70 0.36 8.98 -10.57
C ARG A 70 -0.82 9.93 -10.49
N SER A 71 -0.80 10.86 -9.57
CA SER A 71 -1.89 11.83 -9.38
C SER A 71 -3.23 11.15 -9.10
N LEU A 72 -3.19 10.03 -8.39
CA LEU A 72 -4.38 9.31 -8.00
C LEU A 72 -4.73 9.62 -6.56
N LYS A 73 -5.94 9.24 -6.17
CA LYS A 73 -6.42 9.37 -4.81
C LYS A 73 -6.68 8.00 -4.23
N VAL A 74 -6.94 7.94 -2.93
CA VAL A 74 -7.09 6.67 -2.26
C VAL A 74 -8.37 6.63 -1.43
N VAL A 75 -9.04 5.46 -1.46
CA VAL A 75 -10.13 5.14 -0.54
C VAL A 75 -9.59 4.05 0.38
N PRO A 76 -9.35 4.36 1.67
CA PRO A 76 -8.74 3.39 2.59
C PRO A 76 -9.81 2.55 3.29
N ILE A 77 -10.15 1.43 2.68
CA ILE A 77 -11.06 0.46 3.31
C ILE A 77 -10.31 -0.33 4.38
N CYS A 78 -9.06 -0.67 4.11
CA CYS A 78 -8.26 -1.53 4.97
C CYS A 78 -7.97 -0.87 6.32
N PRO A 79 -8.27 -1.53 7.44
CA PRO A 79 -7.98 -0.95 8.77
C PRO A 79 -6.50 -0.67 9.00
N VAL A 80 -5.61 -1.47 8.42
CA VAL A 80 -4.18 -1.27 8.59
C VAL A 80 -3.75 0.02 7.91
N VAL A 81 -4.30 0.29 6.72
CA VAL A 81 -4.03 1.53 6.01
C VAL A 81 -4.58 2.72 6.78
N ARG A 82 -5.78 2.58 7.33
CA ARG A 82 -6.36 3.67 8.12
C ARG A 82 -5.50 3.98 9.35
N ALA A 83 -4.95 2.94 10.00
CA ALA A 83 -4.06 3.15 11.13
C ALA A 83 -2.78 3.87 10.71
N TYR A 84 -2.25 3.51 9.55
CA TYR A 84 -1.10 4.20 8.99
C TYR A 84 -1.40 5.69 8.80
N LEU A 85 -2.56 6.00 8.23
CA LEU A 85 -2.91 7.39 7.93
C LEU A 85 -3.07 8.22 9.20
N ARG A 86 -3.48 7.61 10.29
CA ARG A 86 -3.56 8.35 11.56
C ARG A 86 -2.19 8.79 12.03
N ARG A 87 -1.15 8.03 11.71
CA ARG A 87 0.22 8.34 12.12
C ARG A 87 1.00 9.11 11.06
N HIS A 88 0.43 9.23 9.87
CA HIS A 88 1.11 9.87 8.73
C HIS A 88 0.21 10.91 8.10
N PRO A 89 0.00 12.03 8.80
CA PRO A 89 -0.93 13.06 8.29
C PRO A 89 -0.50 13.65 6.95
N GLU A 90 0.78 13.51 6.59
CA GLU A 90 1.27 14.01 5.31
C GLU A 90 0.62 13.31 4.11
N ASP A 91 0.05 12.13 4.31
CA ASP A 91 -0.62 11.40 3.23
C ASP A 91 -2.13 11.55 3.23
N ARG A 92 -2.67 12.31 4.17
CA ARG A 92 -4.13 12.44 4.25
C ARG A 92 -4.73 13.21 3.09
N ASP A 93 -3.93 14.02 2.42
CA ASP A 93 -4.41 14.75 1.25
C ASP A 93 -4.77 13.83 0.10
N LEU A 94 -4.29 12.59 0.11
CA LEU A 94 -4.63 11.62 -0.92
C LEU A 94 -6.00 10.97 -0.71
N VAL A 95 -6.55 11.09 0.50
CA VAL A 95 -7.75 10.34 0.86
C VAL A 95 -8.99 11.04 0.32
N VAL A 96 -9.87 10.25 -0.31
CA VAL A 96 -11.18 10.73 -0.73
C VAL A 96 -12.23 9.78 -0.17
N ARG A 97 -13.44 10.30 -0.03
CA ARG A 97 -14.53 9.47 0.44
C ARG A 97 -15.06 8.61 -0.70
N PRO A 98 -15.54 7.41 -0.38
CA PRO A 98 -16.19 6.60 -1.39
C PRO A 98 -17.34 7.38 -2.00
N SER A 99 -17.45 7.31 -3.32
CA SER A 99 -18.51 8.04 -4.00
C SER A 99 -19.86 7.32 -3.88
N ALA A 100 -19.88 6.22 -3.18
CA ALA A 100 -21.12 5.48 -2.96
C ALA A 100 -22.19 6.30 -2.28
N ALA A 101 -21.80 7.45 -1.77
CA ALA A 101 -22.75 8.36 -1.15
C ALA A 101 -23.76 8.94 -2.15
N GLN A 102 -23.49 8.78 -3.42
CA GLN A 102 -24.39 9.33 -4.43
C GLN A 102 -25.70 8.62 -4.44
#